data_f2ea3ba895f1660fa3038bcbe98857a9
#
_entry.id   f2ea3ba895f1660fa3038bcbe98857a9
#
_cell.length_a   1.000
_cell.length_b   1.000
_cell.length_c   1.000
_cell.angle_alpha   90.00
_cell.angle_beta   90.00
_cell.angle_gamma   90.00
#
_symmetry.space_group_name_H-M   'P 1'
#
loop_
_entity.id
_entity.type
_entity.pdbx_description
1 polymer ?
#
loop_
_entity_poly.entity_id
_entity_poly.type
_entity_poly.pdbx_seq_one_letter_code
_entity_poly.pdbx_strand_id
1 'polypeptide(L)'
;LHQRVIGQDEAVKRVSEAILRSRAGIQDPNRPLGSFLFLGPTGVGKTELAKALAQALFDDEKNMVRIDMSEYMEKFSVSRLIGAPPGYVGYDEGGQLTEAVRRHPYSVVLFDEVEKAHPDVFNVLLQVLDDGRITDSQGRTVDFKNTILIMTSNLGSEYILNGIANDDITPEARAQVDALLKTHFRPEFLNRIDEIVYYKPLTKEQISKIVLLMLDSLNKRLADRQLKVELTDAAMNAVIDQGFDPVYGARPLKRFIQSKIETLVAKHIIAADVKPGDTLTIDVNENGELYMRW
;
A
#
# COMPACT_ATOMS: atom_id res chain seq x y z
N LEU A 1 -9.73 -6.41 -7.53
CA LEU A 1 -9.06 -5.99 -6.28
C LEU A 1 -8.87 -7.18 -5.33
N HIS A 2 -9.90 -7.97 -5.01
CA HIS A 2 -9.84 -9.12 -4.08
C HIS A 2 -8.79 -10.18 -4.44
N GLN A 3 -8.42 -10.32 -5.71
CA GLN A 3 -7.37 -11.25 -6.13
C GLN A 3 -5.96 -10.84 -5.67
N ARG A 4 -5.75 -9.56 -5.40
CA ARG A 4 -4.45 -9.01 -4.98
C ARG A 4 -4.41 -8.63 -3.51
N VAL A 5 -5.52 -8.14 -2.97
CA VAL A 5 -5.63 -7.66 -1.58
C VAL A 5 -6.37 -8.70 -0.76
N ILE A 6 -5.62 -9.44 0.04
CA ILE A 6 -6.13 -10.55 0.83
C ILE A 6 -6.51 -10.07 2.23
N GLY A 7 -7.68 -10.51 2.72
CA GLY A 7 -8.10 -10.32 4.12
C GLY A 7 -8.63 -8.93 4.48
N GLN A 8 -8.86 -8.07 3.48
CA GLN A 8 -9.33 -6.68 3.69
C GLN A 8 -10.61 -6.41 2.91
N ASP A 9 -11.60 -7.30 3.03
CA ASP A 9 -12.83 -7.25 2.23
C ASP A 9 -13.64 -5.98 2.48
N GLU A 10 -13.72 -5.50 3.73
CA GLU A 10 -14.38 -4.23 4.06
C GLU A 10 -13.67 -3.05 3.41
N ALA A 11 -12.34 -3.03 3.44
CA ALA A 11 -11.56 -1.98 2.81
C ALA A 11 -11.78 -1.93 1.30
N VAL A 12 -11.71 -3.07 0.64
CA VAL A 12 -11.96 -3.18 -0.81
C VAL A 12 -13.38 -2.75 -1.15
N LYS A 13 -14.38 -3.17 -0.37
CA LYS A 13 -15.77 -2.80 -0.56
C LYS A 13 -15.99 -1.29 -0.46
N ARG A 14 -15.55 -0.65 0.64
CA ARG A 14 -15.72 0.79 0.87
C ARG A 14 -15.07 1.63 -0.23
N VAL A 15 -13.85 1.28 -0.60
CA VAL A 15 -13.14 1.98 -1.69
C VAL A 15 -13.84 1.79 -3.03
N SER A 16 -14.30 0.59 -3.34
CA SER A 16 -15.04 0.31 -4.58
C SER A 16 -16.35 1.07 -4.66
N GLU A 17 -17.11 1.14 -3.57
CA GLU A 17 -18.37 1.89 -3.50
C GLU A 17 -18.17 3.39 -3.67
N ALA A 18 -17.12 3.97 -3.06
CA ALA A 18 -16.80 5.38 -3.24
C ALA A 18 -16.43 5.72 -4.70
N ILE A 19 -15.65 4.86 -5.34
CA ILE A 19 -15.29 5.03 -6.76
C ILE A 19 -16.51 4.86 -7.67
N LEU A 20 -17.42 3.93 -7.36
CA LEU A 20 -18.67 3.79 -8.11
C LEU A 20 -19.53 5.06 -8.02
N ARG A 21 -19.64 5.67 -6.83
CA ARG A 21 -20.35 6.95 -6.66
C ARG A 21 -19.74 8.05 -7.52
N SER A 22 -18.42 8.15 -7.55
CA SER A 22 -17.69 9.12 -8.35
C SER A 22 -17.92 8.92 -9.85
N ARG A 23 -17.80 7.68 -10.34
CA ARG A 23 -18.04 7.33 -11.75
C ARG A 23 -19.49 7.52 -12.20
N ALA A 24 -20.43 7.37 -11.29
CA ALA A 24 -21.85 7.65 -11.56
C ALA A 24 -22.16 9.16 -11.67
N GLY A 25 -21.16 10.04 -11.46
CA GLY A 25 -21.35 11.49 -11.51
C GLY A 25 -22.20 12.08 -10.38
N ILE A 26 -22.32 11.34 -9.27
CA ILE A 26 -23.12 11.78 -8.09
C ILE A 26 -22.24 12.63 -7.14
N GLN A 27 -20.91 12.49 -7.26
CA GLN A 27 -19.96 13.23 -6.44
C GLN A 27 -19.71 14.63 -7.01
N ASP A 28 -19.25 15.56 -6.16
CA ASP A 28 -18.85 16.91 -6.58
C ASP A 28 -17.74 16.82 -7.66
N PRO A 29 -17.96 17.34 -8.87
CA PRO A 29 -17.02 17.28 -9.99
C PRO A 29 -15.74 18.09 -9.76
N ASN A 30 -15.72 18.96 -8.74
CA ASN A 30 -14.56 19.76 -8.40
C ASN A 30 -13.61 19.07 -7.42
N ARG A 31 -13.94 17.88 -6.94
CA ARG A 31 -13.13 17.11 -6.01
C ARG A 31 -12.39 15.96 -6.72
N PRO A 32 -11.34 15.40 -6.12
CA PRO A 32 -10.72 14.16 -6.60
C PRO A 32 -11.74 13.02 -6.74
N LEU A 33 -11.45 12.01 -7.56
CA LEU A 33 -12.31 10.82 -7.75
C LEU A 33 -12.60 10.06 -6.46
N GLY A 34 -11.73 10.16 -5.49
CA GLY A 34 -11.89 9.61 -4.16
C GLY A 34 -10.76 10.02 -3.25
N SER A 35 -11.04 10.12 -1.96
CA SER A 35 -10.07 10.44 -0.92
C SER A 35 -10.25 9.49 0.26
N PHE A 36 -9.17 8.80 0.63
CA PHE A 36 -9.21 7.71 1.60
C PHE A 36 -8.11 7.88 2.65
N LEU A 37 -8.45 7.60 3.92
CA LEU A 37 -7.48 7.43 5.00
C LEU A 37 -7.45 5.96 5.41
N PHE A 38 -6.33 5.29 5.16
CA PHE A 38 -6.11 3.89 5.48
C PHE A 38 -5.39 3.77 6.82
N LEU A 39 -6.06 3.20 7.81
CA LEU A 39 -5.56 3.02 9.17
C LEU A 39 -5.30 1.56 9.47
N GLY A 40 -4.23 1.27 10.19
CA GLY A 40 -3.95 -0.07 10.66
C GLY A 40 -2.48 -0.43 10.67
N PRO A 41 -2.17 -1.65 11.13
CA PRO A 41 -0.80 -2.13 11.29
C PRO A 41 0.00 -2.09 9.98
N THR A 42 1.31 -2.17 10.11
CA THR A 42 2.20 -2.27 8.96
C THR A 42 2.04 -3.63 8.26
N GLY A 43 2.21 -3.67 6.94
CA GLY A 43 2.27 -4.93 6.18
C GLY A 43 0.94 -5.67 6.00
N VAL A 44 -0.20 -5.01 6.20
CA VAL A 44 -1.55 -5.60 6.04
C VAL A 44 -2.19 -5.36 4.67
N GLY A 45 -1.50 -4.68 3.75
CA GLY A 45 -1.97 -4.50 2.37
C GLY A 45 -2.40 -3.09 1.99
N LYS A 46 -2.17 -2.05 2.81
CA LYS A 46 -2.55 -0.65 2.50
C LYS A 46 -1.98 -0.19 1.16
N THR A 47 -0.68 -0.32 0.97
CA THR A 47 0.00 0.06 -0.30
C THR A 47 -0.38 -0.87 -1.46
N GLU A 48 -0.67 -2.14 -1.19
CA GLU A 48 -1.08 -3.09 -2.22
C GLU A 48 -2.46 -2.74 -2.80
N LEU A 49 -3.40 -2.26 -1.96
CA LEU A 49 -4.68 -1.78 -2.47
C LEU A 49 -4.51 -0.54 -3.36
N ALA A 50 -3.60 0.38 -3.02
CA ALA A 50 -3.29 1.54 -3.86
C ALA A 50 -2.77 1.14 -5.24
N LYS A 51 -1.85 0.16 -5.30
CA LYS A 51 -1.35 -0.41 -6.57
C LYS A 51 -2.44 -1.12 -7.36
N ALA A 52 -3.25 -1.93 -6.68
CA ALA A 52 -4.36 -2.63 -7.32
C ALA A 52 -5.39 -1.67 -7.91
N LEU A 53 -5.63 -0.52 -7.25
CA LEU A 53 -6.49 0.54 -7.78
C LEU A 53 -5.88 1.22 -9.01
N ALA A 54 -4.58 1.54 -8.99
CA ALA A 54 -3.91 2.12 -10.15
C ALA A 54 -4.01 1.19 -11.37
N GLN A 55 -3.77 -0.11 -11.17
CA GLN A 55 -3.92 -1.12 -12.23
C GLN A 55 -5.38 -1.23 -12.73
N ALA A 56 -6.35 -1.24 -11.83
CA ALA A 56 -7.75 -1.46 -12.19
C ALA A 56 -8.41 -0.24 -12.86
N LEU A 57 -7.98 0.97 -12.54
CA LEU A 57 -8.61 2.21 -12.98
C LEU A 57 -7.84 2.95 -14.04
N PHE A 58 -6.52 2.79 -14.05
CA PHE A 58 -5.59 3.50 -14.91
C PHE A 58 -4.65 2.55 -15.69
N ASP A 59 -5.02 1.26 -15.77
CA ASP A 59 -4.41 0.21 -16.60
C ASP A 59 -2.94 -0.15 -16.29
N ASP A 60 -2.26 0.57 -15.41
CA ASP A 60 -0.89 0.29 -14.99
C ASP A 60 -0.69 0.65 -13.51
N GLU A 61 -0.08 -0.24 -12.73
CA GLU A 61 0.30 0.04 -11.34
C GLU A 61 1.36 1.16 -11.21
N LYS A 62 2.06 1.49 -12.30
CA LYS A 62 2.99 2.62 -12.37
C LYS A 62 2.28 3.98 -12.35
N ASN A 63 0.97 4.01 -12.65
CA ASN A 63 0.13 5.20 -12.49
C ASN A 63 -0.20 5.45 -11.01
N MET A 64 0.80 5.28 -10.17
CA MET A 64 0.77 5.59 -8.75
C MET A 64 1.94 6.52 -8.40
N VAL A 65 1.61 7.70 -7.88
CA VAL A 65 2.55 8.66 -7.31
C VAL A 65 2.64 8.38 -5.82
N ARG A 66 3.81 8.02 -5.31
CA ARG A 66 4.03 7.78 -3.88
C ARG A 66 4.86 8.89 -3.27
N ILE A 67 4.34 9.48 -2.22
CA ILE A 67 4.99 10.52 -1.40
C ILE A 67 5.10 9.99 0.03
N ASP A 68 6.32 9.80 0.51
CA ASP A 68 6.58 9.39 1.89
C ASP A 68 6.61 10.62 2.79
N MET A 69 5.63 10.73 3.68
CA MET A 69 5.47 11.90 4.56
C MET A 69 6.55 11.98 5.64
N SER A 70 7.31 10.93 5.89
CA SER A 70 8.48 11.00 6.76
C SER A 70 9.59 11.94 6.23
N GLU A 71 9.60 12.21 4.92
CA GLU A 71 10.50 13.18 4.29
C GLU A 71 10.02 14.64 4.41
N TYR A 72 8.78 14.85 4.92
CA TYR A 72 8.10 16.16 4.97
C TYR A 72 7.73 16.56 6.41
N MET A 73 8.58 16.21 7.35
CA MET A 73 8.39 16.52 8.78
C MET A 73 8.70 17.97 9.14
N GLU A 74 9.49 18.66 8.32
CA GLU A 74 9.93 20.03 8.56
C GLU A 74 9.13 21.05 7.75
N LYS A 75 9.01 22.27 8.27
CA LYS A 75 8.25 23.36 7.63
C LYS A 75 8.69 23.64 6.18
N PHE A 76 9.99 23.63 5.94
CA PHE A 76 10.53 23.88 4.58
C PHE A 76 10.22 22.75 3.57
N SER A 77 9.78 21.61 4.05
CA SER A 77 9.43 20.47 3.18
C SER A 77 8.23 20.75 2.29
N VAL A 78 7.33 21.69 2.64
CA VAL A 78 6.19 22.07 1.81
C VAL A 78 6.65 22.58 0.44
N SER A 79 7.74 23.36 0.39
CA SER A 79 8.30 23.84 -0.89
C SER A 79 8.78 22.69 -1.80
N ARG A 80 9.13 21.54 -1.25
CA ARG A 80 9.46 20.34 -2.04
C ARG A 80 8.23 19.71 -2.68
N LEU A 81 7.05 19.88 -2.07
CA LEU A 81 5.79 19.34 -2.63
C LEU A 81 5.26 20.18 -3.79
N ILE A 82 5.23 21.50 -3.61
CA ILE A 82 4.58 22.43 -4.56
C ILE A 82 5.56 23.31 -5.34
N GLY A 83 6.86 23.21 -5.05
CA GLY A 83 7.93 23.98 -5.65
C GLY A 83 8.45 25.09 -4.72
N ALA A 84 9.72 25.44 -4.90
CA ALA A 84 10.37 26.54 -4.17
C ALA A 84 9.89 27.91 -4.70
N PRO A 85 9.78 28.93 -3.84
CA PRO A 85 9.46 30.29 -4.28
C PRO A 85 10.52 30.87 -5.23
N PRO A 86 10.19 31.87 -6.07
CA PRO A 86 11.16 32.56 -6.93
C PRO A 86 12.39 33.04 -6.15
N GLY A 87 13.57 32.76 -6.71
CA GLY A 87 14.85 33.13 -6.11
C GLY A 87 15.43 32.13 -5.11
N TYR A 88 14.75 31.04 -4.83
CA TYR A 88 15.28 29.95 -4.00
C TYR A 88 15.80 28.79 -4.85
N VAL A 89 16.76 28.04 -4.29
CA VAL A 89 17.31 26.83 -4.93
C VAL A 89 16.18 25.81 -5.16
N GLY A 90 16.10 25.25 -6.36
CA GLY A 90 15.06 24.27 -6.74
C GLY A 90 13.81 24.89 -7.36
N TYR A 91 13.76 26.21 -7.57
CA TYR A 91 12.62 26.85 -8.23
C TYR A 91 12.31 26.28 -9.62
N ASP A 92 13.33 26.03 -10.44
CA ASP A 92 13.18 25.50 -11.79
C ASP A 92 12.80 24.02 -11.84
N GLU A 93 13.03 23.27 -10.74
CA GLU A 93 12.73 21.85 -10.67
C GLU A 93 11.23 21.58 -10.46
N GLY A 94 10.49 22.57 -9.93
CA GLY A 94 9.09 22.42 -9.55
C GLY A 94 8.89 21.57 -8.30
N GLY A 95 7.63 21.36 -7.89
CA GLY A 95 7.28 20.54 -6.73
C GLY A 95 7.15 19.06 -7.07
N GLN A 96 7.61 18.18 -6.19
CA GLN A 96 7.53 16.73 -6.39
C GLN A 96 6.09 16.25 -6.63
N LEU A 97 5.15 16.72 -5.83
CA LEU A 97 3.73 16.38 -5.97
C LEU A 97 3.14 17.01 -7.23
N THR A 98 3.33 18.29 -7.42
CA THR A 98 2.73 19.06 -8.53
C THR A 98 3.25 18.59 -9.89
N GLU A 99 4.55 18.36 -10.04
CA GLU A 99 5.13 17.85 -11.27
C GLU A 99 4.69 16.38 -11.55
N ALA A 100 4.64 15.54 -10.54
CA ALA A 100 4.21 14.15 -10.71
C ALA A 100 2.76 14.06 -11.20
N VAL A 101 1.84 14.81 -10.59
CA VAL A 101 0.42 14.81 -10.99
C VAL A 101 0.22 15.51 -12.33
N ARG A 102 0.96 16.58 -12.62
CA ARG A 102 0.92 17.24 -13.93
C ARG A 102 1.31 16.30 -15.07
N ARG A 103 2.29 15.41 -14.83
CA ARG A 103 2.73 14.40 -15.81
C ARG A 103 1.80 13.19 -15.87
N HIS A 104 1.18 12.84 -14.76
CA HIS A 104 0.27 11.70 -14.61
C HIS A 104 -1.06 12.14 -14.00
N PRO A 105 -1.92 12.88 -14.75
CA PRO A 105 -3.17 13.43 -14.22
C PRO A 105 -4.20 12.36 -13.87
N TYR A 106 -4.08 11.17 -14.43
CA TYR A 106 -4.88 9.98 -14.11
C TYR A 106 -4.04 9.02 -13.29
N SER A 107 -4.03 9.20 -11.98
CA SER A 107 -3.16 8.43 -11.08
C SER A 107 -3.76 8.25 -9.69
N VAL A 108 -3.24 7.27 -8.98
CA VAL A 108 -3.40 7.15 -7.54
C VAL A 108 -2.25 7.89 -6.87
N VAL A 109 -2.56 8.85 -6.01
CA VAL A 109 -1.58 9.60 -5.22
C VAL A 109 -1.61 9.05 -3.80
N LEU A 110 -0.53 8.37 -3.41
CA LEU A 110 -0.36 7.75 -2.11
C LEU A 110 0.53 8.60 -1.22
N PHE A 111 -0.03 9.15 -0.14
CA PHE A 111 0.69 9.81 0.94
C PHE A 111 0.92 8.80 2.06
N ASP A 112 2.14 8.28 2.17
CA ASP A 112 2.48 7.24 3.13
C ASP A 112 2.90 7.85 4.47
N GLU A 113 2.41 7.29 5.60
CA GLU A 113 2.67 7.75 6.96
C GLU A 113 2.29 9.24 7.20
N VAL A 114 1.06 9.58 6.83
CA VAL A 114 0.58 10.99 6.84
C VAL A 114 0.65 11.65 8.22
N GLU A 115 0.62 10.88 9.29
CA GLU A 115 0.78 11.37 10.68
C GLU A 115 2.14 12.02 10.95
N LYS A 116 3.15 11.74 10.14
CA LYS A 116 4.50 12.31 10.29
C LYS A 116 4.68 13.66 9.62
N ALA A 117 3.74 14.05 8.75
CA ALA A 117 3.84 15.28 7.99
C ALA A 117 3.80 16.53 8.89
N HIS A 118 4.58 17.56 8.51
CA HIS A 118 4.47 18.87 9.13
C HIS A 118 3.03 19.43 8.97
N PRO A 119 2.48 20.16 9.96
CA PRO A 119 1.13 20.73 9.90
C PRO A 119 0.84 21.55 8.63
N ASP A 120 1.82 22.24 8.07
CA ASP A 120 1.65 23.04 6.84
C ASP A 120 1.39 22.18 5.60
N VAL A 121 1.80 20.90 5.59
CA VAL A 121 1.47 19.94 4.51
C VAL A 121 -0.03 19.72 4.44
N PHE A 122 -0.73 19.69 5.58
CA PHE A 122 -2.17 19.51 5.62
C PHE A 122 -2.94 20.66 4.96
N ASN A 123 -2.39 21.87 4.95
CA ASN A 123 -3.00 23.00 4.24
C ASN A 123 -3.00 22.76 2.72
N VAL A 124 -1.93 22.16 2.18
CA VAL A 124 -1.85 21.75 0.77
C VAL A 124 -2.85 20.65 0.49
N LEU A 125 -2.92 19.62 1.36
CA LEU A 125 -3.87 18.52 1.20
C LEU A 125 -5.33 18.99 1.29
N LEU A 126 -5.65 19.92 2.18
CA LEU A 126 -6.98 20.52 2.29
C LEU A 126 -7.39 21.22 0.99
N GLN A 127 -6.49 21.97 0.39
CA GLN A 127 -6.77 22.65 -0.90
C GLN A 127 -7.06 21.62 -2.00
N VAL A 128 -6.30 20.52 -2.07
CA VAL A 128 -6.57 19.44 -3.04
C VAL A 128 -7.91 18.78 -2.78
N LEU A 129 -8.24 18.51 -1.50
CA LEU A 129 -9.49 17.84 -1.12
C LEU A 129 -10.73 18.71 -1.36
N ASP A 130 -10.62 20.04 -1.21
CA ASP A 130 -11.74 20.97 -1.42
C ASP A 130 -11.92 21.37 -2.88
N ASP A 131 -10.83 21.82 -3.51
CA ASP A 131 -10.88 22.45 -4.84
C ASP A 131 -10.45 21.52 -5.98
N GLY A 132 -9.94 20.31 -5.65
CA GLY A 132 -9.39 19.36 -6.64
C GLY A 132 -8.22 19.92 -7.44
N ARG A 133 -7.56 20.97 -6.95
CA ARG A 133 -6.43 21.62 -7.64
C ARG A 133 -5.54 22.36 -6.65
N ILE A 134 -4.28 22.56 -7.04
CA ILE A 134 -3.36 23.47 -6.34
C ILE A 134 -2.61 24.31 -7.35
N THR A 135 -2.18 25.50 -6.92
CA THR A 135 -1.28 26.35 -7.70
C THR A 135 0.15 26.09 -7.21
N ASP A 136 1.04 25.74 -8.13
CA ASP A 136 2.45 25.54 -7.81
C ASP A 136 3.19 26.89 -7.63
N SER A 137 4.44 26.82 -7.23
CA SER A 137 5.27 28.02 -7.00
C SER A 137 5.56 28.82 -8.28
N GLN A 138 5.33 28.24 -9.45
CA GLN A 138 5.49 28.90 -10.76
C GLN A 138 4.17 29.50 -11.26
N GLY A 139 3.11 29.50 -10.44
CA GLY A 139 1.79 30.03 -10.79
C GLY A 139 0.95 29.12 -11.68
N ARG A 140 1.37 27.86 -11.91
CA ARG A 140 0.62 26.90 -12.72
C ARG A 140 -0.40 26.18 -11.85
N THR A 141 -1.61 26.06 -12.35
CA THR A 141 -2.66 25.25 -11.70
C THR A 141 -2.49 23.78 -12.07
N VAL A 142 -2.38 22.92 -11.07
CA VAL A 142 -2.31 21.47 -11.21
C VAL A 142 -3.64 20.85 -10.81
N ASP A 143 -4.24 20.07 -11.70
CA ASP A 143 -5.55 19.46 -11.53
C ASP A 143 -5.44 18.06 -10.93
N PHE A 144 -6.17 17.81 -9.84
CA PHE A 144 -6.26 16.55 -9.13
C PHE A 144 -7.62 15.84 -9.28
N LYS A 145 -8.54 16.40 -10.10
CA LYS A 145 -9.93 15.89 -10.22
C LYS A 145 -10.00 14.46 -10.75
N ASN A 146 -8.99 14.05 -11.52
CA ASN A 146 -8.90 12.69 -12.07
C ASN A 146 -7.97 11.77 -11.24
N THR A 147 -7.59 12.19 -10.05
CA THR A 147 -6.76 11.40 -9.15
C THR A 147 -7.57 10.76 -8.04
N ILE A 148 -7.02 9.69 -7.47
CA ILE A 148 -7.48 9.10 -6.22
C ILE A 148 -6.42 9.38 -5.17
N LEU A 149 -6.83 10.01 -4.07
CA LEU A 149 -5.93 10.30 -2.95
C LEU A 149 -6.04 9.21 -1.90
N ILE A 150 -4.93 8.60 -1.56
CA ILE A 150 -4.83 7.63 -0.48
C ILE A 150 -3.80 8.13 0.51
N MET A 151 -4.21 8.27 1.74
CA MET A 151 -3.35 8.58 2.88
C MET A 151 -3.24 7.35 3.76
N THR A 152 -2.04 6.91 4.12
CA THR A 152 -1.87 5.81 5.05
C THR A 152 -1.38 6.31 6.39
N SER A 153 -1.80 5.65 7.47
CA SER A 153 -1.33 5.93 8.81
C SER A 153 -1.28 4.66 9.65
N ASN A 154 -0.31 4.62 10.57
CA ASN A 154 -0.18 3.57 11.58
C ASN A 154 -0.74 4.01 12.94
N LEU A 155 -1.36 5.19 13.02
CA LEU A 155 -2.00 5.67 14.23
C LEU A 155 -3.05 4.69 14.73
N GLY A 156 -3.01 4.40 16.04
CA GLY A 156 -3.95 3.50 16.67
C GLY A 156 -3.77 2.01 16.34
N SER A 157 -2.69 1.62 15.67
CA SER A 157 -2.42 0.23 15.33
C SER A 157 -2.42 -0.70 16.55
N GLU A 158 -1.92 -0.24 17.70
CA GLU A 158 -1.93 -1.01 18.94
C GLU A 158 -3.35 -1.32 19.41
N TYR A 159 -4.28 -0.36 19.32
CA TYR A 159 -5.69 -0.58 19.66
C TYR A 159 -6.34 -1.59 18.71
N ILE A 160 -6.00 -1.54 17.43
CA ILE A 160 -6.49 -2.50 16.44
C ILE A 160 -5.94 -3.90 16.74
N LEU A 161 -4.63 -4.04 16.96
CA LEU A 161 -3.98 -5.32 17.24
C LEU A 161 -4.54 -5.99 18.51
N ASN A 162 -4.81 -5.21 19.55
CA ASN A 162 -5.32 -5.71 20.83
C ASN A 162 -6.85 -5.83 20.88
N GLY A 163 -7.57 -5.25 19.91
CA GLY A 163 -9.02 -5.15 19.88
C GLY A 163 -9.68 -5.97 18.78
N ILE A 164 -9.15 -7.15 18.47
CA ILE A 164 -9.78 -8.09 17.52
C ILE A 164 -10.64 -9.11 18.27
N ALA A 165 -11.90 -9.25 17.85
CA ALA A 165 -12.80 -10.29 18.31
C ALA A 165 -13.63 -10.78 17.10
N ASN A 166 -13.78 -12.11 16.97
CA ASN A 166 -14.51 -12.75 15.86
C ASN A 166 -14.05 -12.26 14.47
N ASP A 167 -12.74 -12.18 14.28
CA ASP A 167 -12.09 -11.69 13.05
C ASP A 167 -12.46 -10.24 12.66
N ASP A 168 -12.96 -9.44 13.60
CA ASP A 168 -13.25 -8.04 13.37
C ASP A 168 -12.74 -7.13 14.48
N ILE A 169 -12.60 -5.83 14.15
CA ILE A 169 -12.18 -4.80 15.11
C ILE A 169 -13.35 -4.49 16.03
N THR A 170 -13.14 -4.61 17.35
CA THR A 170 -14.19 -4.32 18.32
C THR A 170 -14.63 -2.85 18.26
N PRO A 171 -15.91 -2.54 18.57
CA PRO A 171 -16.39 -1.16 18.62
C PRO A 171 -15.58 -0.28 19.56
N GLU A 172 -15.10 -0.84 20.67
CA GLU A 172 -14.25 -0.14 21.66
C GLU A 172 -12.89 0.24 21.07
N ALA A 173 -12.23 -0.70 20.38
CA ALA A 173 -10.95 -0.44 19.72
C ALA A 173 -11.12 0.62 18.61
N ARG A 174 -12.19 0.53 17.82
CA ARG A 174 -12.51 1.51 16.78
C ARG A 174 -12.74 2.90 17.39
N ALA A 175 -13.48 3.00 18.49
CA ALA A 175 -13.72 4.25 19.19
C ALA A 175 -12.41 4.87 19.75
N GLN A 176 -11.49 4.04 20.25
CA GLN A 176 -10.17 4.50 20.69
C GLN A 176 -9.33 5.07 19.55
N VAL A 177 -9.33 4.42 18.40
CA VAL A 177 -8.65 4.90 17.19
C VAL A 177 -9.27 6.22 16.72
N ASP A 178 -10.60 6.32 16.68
CA ASP A 178 -11.31 7.54 16.28
C ASP A 178 -11.01 8.72 17.21
N ALA A 179 -10.92 8.47 18.52
CA ALA A 179 -10.53 9.49 19.50
C ALA A 179 -9.08 9.96 19.26
N LEU A 180 -8.17 9.03 18.97
CA LEU A 180 -6.78 9.34 18.67
C LEU A 180 -6.65 10.17 17.37
N LEU A 181 -7.42 9.83 16.33
CA LEU A 181 -7.45 10.60 15.08
C LEU A 181 -7.86 12.04 15.29
N LYS A 182 -8.93 12.26 16.09
CA LYS A 182 -9.44 13.61 16.41
C LYS A 182 -8.44 14.44 17.24
N THR A 183 -7.56 13.78 17.97
CA THR A 183 -6.48 14.45 18.71
C THR A 183 -5.32 14.84 17.80
N HIS A 184 -5.04 14.00 16.78
CA HIS A 184 -3.86 14.16 15.93
C HIS A 184 -4.13 15.00 14.68
N PHE A 185 -5.30 14.84 14.06
CA PHE A 185 -5.71 15.56 12.86
C PHE A 185 -6.78 16.60 13.17
N ARG A 186 -6.72 17.71 12.46
CA ARG A 186 -7.77 18.75 12.57
C ARG A 186 -9.10 18.19 12.09
N PRO A 187 -10.23 18.52 12.76
CA PRO A 187 -11.56 18.07 12.36
C PRO A 187 -11.90 18.43 10.90
N GLU A 188 -11.48 19.60 10.43
CA GLU A 188 -11.68 20.05 9.06
C GLU A 188 -11.03 19.11 8.03
N PHE A 189 -9.87 18.53 8.35
CA PHE A 189 -9.19 17.56 7.48
C PHE A 189 -9.93 16.24 7.43
N LEU A 190 -10.30 15.69 8.60
CA LEU A 190 -11.02 14.41 8.67
C LEU A 190 -12.39 14.47 7.98
N ASN A 191 -13.10 15.61 8.07
CA ASN A 191 -14.41 15.80 7.46
C ASN A 191 -14.39 15.89 5.93
N ARG A 192 -13.22 16.11 5.32
CA ARG A 192 -13.07 16.19 3.86
C ARG A 192 -12.67 14.89 3.22
N ILE A 193 -12.29 13.90 4.03
CA ILE A 193 -11.96 12.55 3.56
C ILE A 193 -13.26 11.80 3.30
N ASP A 194 -13.39 11.17 2.13
CA ASP A 194 -14.60 10.45 1.75
C ASP A 194 -14.82 9.20 2.59
N GLU A 195 -13.75 8.44 2.85
CA GLU A 195 -13.82 7.22 3.66
C GLU A 195 -12.59 7.04 4.53
N ILE A 196 -12.81 6.72 5.81
CA ILE A 196 -11.78 6.23 6.73
C ILE A 196 -11.90 4.71 6.76
N VAL A 197 -10.82 4.03 6.39
CA VAL A 197 -10.80 2.58 6.18
C VAL A 197 -9.85 1.92 7.17
N TYR A 198 -10.39 0.99 7.96
CA TYR A 198 -9.65 0.25 8.97
C TYR A 198 -9.15 -1.06 8.41
N TYR A 199 -7.84 -1.29 8.51
CA TYR A 199 -7.19 -2.53 8.10
C TYR A 199 -6.98 -3.44 9.30
N LYS A 200 -7.38 -4.69 9.14
CA LYS A 200 -7.23 -5.73 10.17
C LYS A 200 -5.89 -6.43 10.09
N PRO A 201 -5.36 -6.96 11.21
CA PRO A 201 -4.27 -7.92 11.17
C PRO A 201 -4.63 -9.13 10.30
N LEU A 202 -3.62 -9.71 9.67
CA LEU A 202 -3.81 -10.87 8.80
C LEU A 202 -3.87 -12.18 9.62
N THR A 203 -4.80 -13.05 9.28
CA THR A 203 -4.87 -14.40 9.82
C THR A 203 -3.86 -15.33 9.14
N LYS A 204 -3.54 -16.48 9.76
CA LYS A 204 -2.63 -17.48 9.18
C LYS A 204 -3.10 -17.98 7.81
N GLU A 205 -4.40 -18.16 7.62
CA GLU A 205 -4.98 -18.56 6.33
C GLU A 205 -4.79 -17.46 5.25
N GLN A 206 -4.97 -16.20 5.63
CA GLN A 206 -4.76 -15.08 4.72
C GLN A 206 -3.29 -14.94 4.34
N ILE A 207 -2.38 -15.18 5.28
CA ILE A 207 -0.94 -15.18 5.01
C ILE A 207 -0.57 -16.32 4.06
N SER A 208 -1.14 -17.52 4.22
CA SER A 208 -0.94 -18.63 3.27
C SER A 208 -1.32 -18.21 1.85
N LYS A 209 -2.45 -17.53 1.67
CA LYS A 209 -2.87 -17.02 0.35
C LYS A 209 -1.88 -15.99 -0.21
N ILE A 210 -1.31 -15.13 0.64
CA ILE A 210 -0.28 -14.16 0.24
C ILE A 210 0.99 -14.88 -0.22
N VAL A 211 1.43 -15.92 0.50
CA VAL A 211 2.57 -16.76 0.07
C VAL A 211 2.32 -17.36 -1.31
N LEU A 212 1.12 -17.91 -1.55
CA LEU A 212 0.76 -18.46 -2.85
C LEU A 212 0.80 -17.41 -3.98
N LEU A 213 0.34 -16.19 -3.73
CA LEU A 213 0.45 -15.09 -4.69
C LEU A 213 1.92 -14.71 -4.98
N MET A 214 2.78 -14.74 -3.97
CA MET A 214 4.21 -14.49 -4.15
C MET A 214 4.88 -15.61 -4.96
N LEU A 215 4.50 -16.88 -4.70
CA LEU A 215 4.97 -18.03 -5.48
C LEU A 215 4.45 -17.97 -6.92
N ASP A 216 3.20 -17.58 -7.17
CA ASP A 216 2.67 -17.40 -8.52
C ASP A 216 3.47 -16.33 -9.27
N SER A 217 3.83 -15.24 -8.62
CA SER A 217 4.70 -14.21 -9.19
C SER A 217 6.11 -14.76 -9.53
N LEU A 218 6.66 -15.62 -8.69
CA LEU A 218 7.92 -16.32 -8.96
C LEU A 218 7.78 -17.26 -10.15
N ASN A 219 6.72 -18.07 -10.18
CA ASN A 219 6.44 -19.01 -11.25
C ASN A 219 6.26 -18.31 -12.61
N LYS A 220 5.63 -17.14 -12.66
CA LYS A 220 5.55 -16.32 -13.88
C LYS A 220 6.93 -15.90 -14.40
N ARG A 221 7.88 -15.59 -13.50
CA ARG A 221 9.27 -15.29 -13.88
C ARG A 221 10.06 -16.51 -14.34
N LEU A 222 9.68 -17.70 -13.89
CA LEU A 222 10.31 -18.97 -14.26
C LEU A 222 9.67 -19.62 -15.52
N ALA A 223 8.55 -19.10 -16.00
CA ALA A 223 7.80 -19.65 -17.12
C ALA A 223 8.64 -19.78 -18.41
N ASP A 224 9.50 -18.81 -18.71
CA ASP A 224 10.39 -18.84 -19.87
C ASP A 224 11.40 -20.01 -19.81
N ARG A 225 11.70 -20.49 -18.60
CA ARG A 225 12.54 -21.67 -18.35
C ARG A 225 11.75 -22.97 -18.25
N GLN A 226 10.42 -22.90 -18.38
CA GLN A 226 9.49 -24.02 -18.20
C GLN A 226 9.64 -24.69 -16.82
N LEU A 227 9.94 -23.91 -15.79
CA LEU A 227 10.09 -24.38 -14.41
C LEU A 227 8.94 -23.89 -13.55
N LYS A 228 8.55 -24.70 -12.57
CA LYS A 228 7.53 -24.39 -11.58
C LYS A 228 8.07 -24.66 -10.17
N VAL A 229 7.73 -23.82 -9.21
CA VAL A 229 8.04 -24.00 -7.79
C VAL A 229 6.77 -24.26 -7.01
N GLU A 230 6.80 -25.26 -6.15
CA GLU A 230 5.71 -25.60 -5.23
C GLU A 230 6.26 -25.81 -3.82
N LEU A 231 5.44 -25.51 -2.82
CA LEU A 231 5.75 -25.81 -1.41
C LEU A 231 4.90 -26.99 -0.94
N THR A 232 5.49 -27.85 -0.12
CA THR A 232 4.71 -28.78 0.70
C THR A 232 3.94 -28.03 1.79
N ASP A 233 2.91 -28.63 2.37
CA ASP A 233 2.18 -28.03 3.49
C ASP A 233 3.11 -27.75 4.70
N ALA A 234 4.09 -28.61 4.94
CA ALA A 234 5.09 -28.42 5.97
C ALA A 234 5.98 -27.21 5.68
N ALA A 235 6.46 -27.08 4.44
CA ALA A 235 7.24 -25.91 4.02
C ALA A 235 6.41 -24.62 4.06
N MET A 236 5.13 -24.66 3.66
CA MET A 236 4.22 -23.53 3.76
C MET A 236 4.10 -23.04 5.22
N ASN A 237 3.88 -23.94 6.16
CA ASN A 237 3.81 -23.59 7.57
C ASN A 237 5.14 -23.01 8.07
N ALA A 238 6.27 -23.59 7.71
CA ALA A 238 7.60 -23.07 8.07
C ALA A 238 7.85 -21.66 7.51
N VAL A 239 7.44 -21.39 6.27
CA VAL A 239 7.52 -20.06 5.65
C VAL A 239 6.68 -19.04 6.41
N ILE A 240 5.46 -19.42 6.82
CA ILE A 240 4.58 -18.53 7.58
C ILE A 240 5.16 -18.27 8.97
N ASP A 241 5.56 -19.32 9.70
CA ASP A 241 6.03 -19.19 11.07
C ASP A 241 7.36 -18.41 11.18
N GLN A 242 8.23 -18.50 10.15
CA GLN A 242 9.52 -17.79 10.12
C GLN A 242 9.48 -16.43 9.38
N GLY A 243 8.56 -16.26 8.45
CA GLY A 243 8.50 -15.08 7.59
C GLY A 243 7.45 -14.05 7.99
N PHE A 244 6.50 -14.39 8.87
CA PHE A 244 5.46 -13.49 9.34
C PHE A 244 5.77 -12.95 10.73
N ASP A 245 5.47 -11.68 10.94
CA ASP A 245 5.56 -11.00 12.23
C ASP A 245 4.25 -10.26 12.51
N PRO A 246 3.59 -10.44 13.68
CA PRO A 246 2.33 -9.78 13.99
C PRO A 246 2.38 -8.25 13.93
N VAL A 247 3.54 -7.64 14.21
CA VAL A 247 3.73 -6.17 14.22
C VAL A 247 4.02 -5.65 12.82
N TYR A 248 4.87 -6.37 12.06
CA TYR A 248 5.31 -5.97 10.71
C TYR A 248 4.49 -6.61 9.59
N GLY A 249 3.54 -7.49 9.94
CA GLY A 249 2.64 -8.15 9.00
C GLY A 249 3.36 -9.02 7.96
N ALA A 250 2.91 -8.94 6.72
CA ALA A 250 3.50 -9.70 5.60
C ALA A 250 4.77 -9.05 5.00
N ARG A 251 5.23 -7.88 5.52
CA ARG A 251 6.42 -7.21 4.96
C ARG A 251 7.70 -8.06 5.07
N PRO A 252 8.01 -8.73 6.19
CA PRO A 252 9.17 -9.62 6.29
C PRO A 252 9.07 -10.85 5.39
N LEU A 253 7.87 -11.32 5.10
CA LEU A 253 7.60 -12.52 4.30
C LEU A 253 8.19 -12.44 2.88
N LYS A 254 8.07 -11.29 2.23
CA LYS A 254 8.67 -11.07 0.90
C LYS A 254 10.19 -11.26 0.93
N ARG A 255 10.84 -10.70 1.93
CA ARG A 255 12.30 -10.83 2.10
C ARG A 255 12.69 -12.27 2.43
N PHE A 256 11.90 -12.95 3.25
CA PHE A 256 12.10 -14.36 3.58
C PHE A 256 12.01 -15.23 2.33
N ILE A 257 10.95 -15.11 1.53
CA ILE A 257 10.78 -15.86 0.27
C ILE A 257 11.97 -15.60 -0.66
N GLN A 258 12.38 -14.35 -0.83
CA GLN A 258 13.52 -14.00 -1.67
C GLN A 258 14.82 -14.62 -1.17
N SER A 259 15.13 -14.52 0.11
CA SER A 259 16.39 -15.01 0.67
C SER A 259 16.45 -16.52 0.80
N LYS A 260 15.36 -17.20 1.06
CA LYS A 260 15.32 -18.64 1.31
C LYS A 260 14.85 -19.44 0.09
N ILE A 261 13.72 -19.08 -0.51
CA ILE A 261 13.12 -19.82 -1.62
C ILE A 261 13.78 -19.46 -2.95
N GLU A 262 13.81 -18.17 -3.32
CA GLU A 262 14.39 -17.76 -4.61
C GLU A 262 15.89 -18.10 -4.68
N THR A 263 16.61 -17.96 -3.56
CA THR A 263 18.05 -18.32 -3.50
C THR A 263 18.24 -19.84 -3.64
N LEU A 264 17.37 -20.65 -3.02
CA LEU A 264 17.43 -22.12 -3.14
C LEU A 264 17.21 -22.54 -4.60
N VAL A 265 16.15 -22.02 -5.21
CA VAL A 265 15.83 -22.26 -6.62
C VAL A 265 16.96 -21.82 -7.54
N ALA A 266 17.52 -20.64 -7.32
CA ALA A 266 18.63 -20.11 -8.12
C ALA A 266 19.87 -21.00 -8.05
N LYS A 267 20.22 -21.55 -6.88
CA LYS A 267 21.35 -22.49 -6.72
C LYS A 267 21.18 -23.72 -7.60
N HIS A 268 19.97 -24.34 -7.62
CA HIS A 268 19.71 -25.53 -8.41
C HIS A 268 19.69 -25.24 -9.92
N ILE A 269 19.18 -24.07 -10.32
CA ILE A 269 19.23 -23.65 -11.75
C ILE A 269 20.67 -23.46 -12.21
N ILE A 270 21.53 -22.85 -11.39
CA ILE A 270 22.93 -22.57 -11.73
C ILE A 270 23.77 -23.87 -11.75
N ALA A 271 23.49 -24.79 -10.82
CA ALA A 271 24.12 -26.11 -10.79
C ALA A 271 23.72 -27.01 -11.96
N ALA A 272 22.77 -26.58 -12.80
CA ALA A 272 22.17 -27.37 -13.89
C ALA A 272 21.52 -28.69 -13.42
N ASP A 273 21.04 -28.72 -12.19
CA ASP A 273 20.33 -29.87 -11.59
C ASP A 273 18.88 -29.97 -12.04
N VAL A 274 18.38 -29.00 -12.83
CA VAL A 274 16.99 -28.87 -13.26
C VAL A 274 16.85 -28.88 -14.78
N LYS A 275 15.77 -29.47 -15.28
CA LYS A 275 15.44 -29.52 -16.70
C LYS A 275 14.16 -28.74 -17.01
N PRO A 276 14.01 -28.22 -18.23
CA PRO A 276 12.74 -27.64 -18.66
C PRO A 276 11.58 -28.63 -18.48
N GLY A 277 10.52 -28.18 -17.85
CA GLY A 277 9.36 -28.99 -17.49
C GLY A 277 9.34 -29.50 -16.04
N ASP A 278 10.42 -29.30 -15.28
CA ASP A 278 10.50 -29.76 -13.89
C ASP A 278 9.64 -28.89 -12.96
N THR A 279 9.03 -29.57 -11.98
CA THR A 279 8.40 -28.92 -10.81
C THR A 279 9.33 -29.05 -9.61
N LEU A 280 9.80 -27.91 -9.12
CA LEU A 280 10.72 -27.81 -7.98
C LEU A 280 9.90 -27.79 -6.68
N THR A 281 9.83 -28.91 -6.00
CA THR A 281 9.12 -29.04 -4.74
C THR A 281 10.03 -28.69 -3.59
N ILE A 282 9.66 -27.70 -2.80
CA ILE A 282 10.40 -27.29 -1.58
C ILE A 282 9.70 -27.90 -0.37
N ASP A 283 10.48 -28.55 0.46
CA ASP A 283 10.06 -29.14 1.72
C ASP A 283 10.89 -28.59 2.88
N VAL A 284 10.58 -28.97 4.11
CA VAL A 284 11.29 -28.57 5.33
C VAL A 284 11.83 -29.80 6.05
N ASN A 285 13.09 -29.74 6.48
CA ASN A 285 13.73 -30.80 7.24
C ASN A 285 13.40 -30.72 8.76
N GLU A 286 13.84 -31.70 9.52
CA GLU A 286 13.64 -31.78 10.99
C GLU A 286 14.23 -30.57 11.74
N ASN A 287 15.20 -29.88 11.16
CA ASN A 287 15.82 -28.67 11.72
C ASN A 287 15.08 -27.38 11.34
N GLY A 288 13.97 -27.46 10.60
CA GLY A 288 13.21 -26.30 10.13
C GLY A 288 13.82 -25.59 8.94
N GLU A 289 14.80 -26.20 8.24
CA GLU A 289 15.43 -25.63 7.06
C GLU A 289 14.72 -26.07 5.78
N LEU A 290 14.52 -25.12 4.87
CA LEU A 290 13.93 -25.38 3.56
C LEU A 290 14.95 -26.05 2.64
N TYR A 291 14.55 -27.12 1.96
CA TYR A 291 15.37 -27.83 0.99
C TYR A 291 14.56 -28.24 -0.24
N MET A 292 15.26 -28.52 -1.35
CA MET A 292 14.65 -29.06 -2.55
C MET A 292 14.40 -30.55 -2.39
N ARG A 293 13.14 -30.96 -2.55
CA ARG A 293 12.74 -32.36 -2.57
C ARG A 293 12.74 -32.85 -4.02
N TRP A 294 13.47 -33.93 -4.26
CA TRP A 294 13.54 -34.63 -5.58
C TRP A 294 12.56 -35.78 -5.64
#